data_9de6c0879ffabcec59da585a2f978e17
#
_entry.id   9de6c0879ffabcec59da585a2f978e17
#
_cell.length_a   1.000
_cell.length_b   1.000
_cell.length_c   1.000
_cell.angle_alpha   90.00
_cell.angle_beta   90.00
_cell.angle_gamma   90.00
#
_symmetry.space_group_name_H-M   'P 1'
#
loop_
_entity.id
_entity.type
_entity.pdbx_description
1 polymer ?
#
loop_
_entity_poly.entity_id
_entity_poly.type
_entity_poly.pdbx_seq_one_letter_code
_entity_poly.pdbx_strand_id
1 'polypeptide(L)'
;MKGATVLKEKKQMLIVVLLVVGSFTSGIFFSNYMAELEYERLLVELEELESEEGLITTHTPISCNSSTTRDENFGCENLYDLTVEGWEDDNQNCIEQWLEFDFGKEVQIEFMVFENYQYPGLFAQKDKIKDFEIVFDNGTVLNEYLNNSTDFLWIDTPQSEKTRYVRINILSSHNTLGVEQCHLQEISFYGYEVSNE
;
A
#
# COMPACT_ATOMS: atom_id res chain seq x y z
N MET A 1 4.56 -24.16 -1.92
CA MET A 1 5.07 -22.82 -2.13
C MET A 1 5.12 -22.34 -3.59
N LYS A 2 5.32 -23.16 -4.63
CA LYS A 2 5.30 -22.68 -6.04
C LYS A 2 3.90 -22.36 -6.61
N GLY A 3 2.83 -22.87 -6.04
CA GLY A 3 1.46 -22.68 -6.55
C GLY A 3 0.89 -21.28 -6.30
N ALA A 4 1.08 -20.73 -5.10
CA ALA A 4 0.53 -19.43 -4.72
C ALA A 4 1.13 -18.26 -5.54
N THR A 5 2.44 -18.30 -5.80
CA THR A 5 3.13 -17.28 -6.63
C THR A 5 2.60 -17.26 -8.07
N VAL A 6 2.39 -18.46 -8.65
CA VAL A 6 1.87 -18.58 -10.03
C VAL A 6 0.42 -18.08 -10.12
N LEU A 7 -0.38 -18.31 -9.09
CA LEU A 7 -1.78 -17.86 -9.04
C LEU A 7 -1.86 -16.33 -8.93
N LYS A 8 -1.03 -15.72 -8.09
CA LYS A 8 -0.92 -14.26 -7.91
C LYS A 8 -0.50 -13.57 -9.22
N GLU A 9 0.51 -14.10 -9.92
CA GLU A 9 0.93 -13.55 -11.22
C GLU A 9 -0.19 -13.65 -12.27
N LYS A 10 -0.95 -14.75 -12.28
CA LYS A 10 -2.11 -14.91 -13.17
C LYS A 10 -3.21 -13.90 -12.87
N LYS A 11 -3.54 -13.67 -11.59
CA LYS A 11 -4.56 -12.70 -11.16
C LYS A 11 -4.18 -11.27 -11.56
N GLN A 12 -2.95 -10.85 -11.31
CA GLN A 12 -2.47 -9.53 -11.72
C GLN A 12 -2.50 -9.35 -13.24
N MET A 13 -2.06 -10.36 -14.00
CA MET A 13 -2.09 -10.35 -15.45
C MET A 13 -3.53 -10.29 -15.99
N LEU A 14 -4.47 -11.00 -15.36
CA LEU A 14 -5.89 -11.01 -15.73
C LEU A 14 -6.53 -9.63 -15.55
N ILE A 15 -6.29 -8.98 -14.41
CA ILE A 15 -6.80 -7.62 -14.11
C ILE A 15 -6.26 -6.62 -15.15
N VAL A 16 -4.98 -6.67 -15.48
CA VAL A 16 -4.38 -5.80 -16.50
C VAL A 16 -5.01 -6.03 -17.87
N VAL A 17 -5.24 -7.28 -18.25
CA VAL A 17 -5.88 -7.62 -19.55
C VAL A 17 -7.32 -7.10 -19.59
N LEU A 18 -8.11 -7.24 -18.53
CA LEU A 18 -9.47 -6.70 -18.43
C LEU A 18 -9.51 -5.17 -18.56
N LEU A 19 -8.56 -4.47 -17.94
CA LEU A 19 -8.45 -3.01 -18.05
C LEU A 19 -8.06 -2.55 -19.46
N VAL A 20 -7.19 -3.31 -20.15
CA VAL A 20 -6.78 -3.00 -21.53
C VAL A 20 -7.90 -3.27 -22.52
N VAL A 21 -8.60 -4.40 -22.40
CA VAL A 21 -9.71 -4.76 -23.31
C VAL A 21 -10.88 -3.80 -23.15
N GLY A 22 -11.18 -3.35 -21.92
CA GLY A 22 -12.24 -2.37 -21.66
C GLY A 22 -11.98 -0.99 -22.28
N SER A 23 -10.72 -0.62 -22.57
CA SER A 23 -10.37 0.66 -23.19
C SER A 23 -10.40 0.69 -24.74
N PHE A 24 -10.49 -0.47 -25.40
CA PHE A 24 -10.44 -0.58 -26.87
C PHE A 24 -11.79 -0.65 -27.59
N THR A 25 -12.92 -0.34 -26.93
CA THR A 25 -14.29 -0.53 -27.48
C THR A 25 -14.78 0.50 -28.50
N SER A 26 -13.90 1.26 -29.16
CA SER A 26 -14.32 2.21 -30.19
C SER A 26 -13.73 1.90 -31.57
N GLY A 27 -14.18 0.82 -32.21
CA GLY A 27 -13.99 0.64 -33.63
C GLY A 27 -13.68 -0.78 -34.11
N ILE A 28 -14.70 -1.45 -34.62
CA ILE A 28 -14.78 -2.53 -35.62
C ILE A 28 -15.72 -3.67 -35.16
N PHE A 29 -16.86 -3.78 -35.80
CA PHE A 29 -18.01 -4.64 -35.42
C PHE A 29 -17.76 -6.15 -35.41
N PHE A 30 -16.67 -6.69 -35.91
CA PHE A 30 -16.37 -8.12 -35.90
C PHE A 30 -15.40 -8.55 -34.77
N SER A 31 -14.65 -7.61 -34.26
CA SER A 31 -13.75 -7.79 -33.11
C SER A 31 -14.53 -7.83 -31.79
N ASN A 32 -15.72 -7.22 -31.73
CA ASN A 32 -16.48 -7.05 -30.51
C ASN A 32 -17.02 -8.37 -29.93
N TYR A 33 -17.50 -9.29 -30.78
CA TYR A 33 -18.10 -10.55 -30.29
C TYR A 33 -17.05 -11.50 -29.68
N MET A 34 -15.88 -11.58 -30.28
CA MET A 34 -14.79 -12.41 -29.74
C MET A 34 -14.17 -11.75 -28.48
N ALA A 35 -14.10 -10.42 -28.48
CA ALA A 35 -13.63 -9.66 -27.30
C ALA A 35 -14.64 -9.77 -26.14
N GLU A 36 -15.94 -9.78 -26.40
CA GLU A 36 -16.98 -9.97 -25.41
C GLU A 36 -16.97 -11.35 -24.79
N LEU A 37 -16.82 -12.40 -25.60
CA LEU A 37 -16.68 -13.79 -25.11
C LEU A 37 -15.40 -13.98 -24.28
N GLU A 38 -14.29 -13.40 -24.70
CA GLU A 38 -13.04 -13.46 -23.95
C GLU A 38 -13.14 -12.66 -22.65
N TYR A 39 -13.80 -11.51 -22.67
CA TYR A 39 -14.08 -10.71 -21.47
C TYR A 39 -14.95 -11.48 -20.47
N GLU A 40 -16.05 -12.11 -20.92
CA GLU A 40 -16.90 -12.92 -20.06
C GLU A 40 -16.15 -14.12 -19.46
N ARG A 41 -15.32 -14.78 -20.26
CA ARG A 41 -14.46 -15.86 -19.76
C ARG A 41 -13.48 -15.39 -18.70
N LEU A 42 -12.84 -14.23 -18.92
CA LEU A 42 -11.89 -13.64 -17.97
C LEU A 42 -12.58 -13.21 -16.67
N LEU A 43 -13.83 -12.74 -16.75
CA LEU A 43 -14.63 -12.44 -15.55
C LEU A 43 -14.93 -13.69 -14.73
N VAL A 44 -15.34 -14.79 -15.37
CA VAL A 44 -15.58 -16.06 -14.68
C VAL A 44 -14.30 -16.58 -14.04
N GLU A 45 -13.17 -16.54 -14.75
CA GLU A 45 -11.87 -16.95 -14.20
C GLU A 45 -11.45 -16.06 -13.02
N LEU A 46 -11.75 -14.77 -13.06
CA LEU A 46 -11.51 -13.85 -11.94
C LEU A 46 -12.39 -14.18 -10.74
N GLU A 47 -13.69 -14.41 -10.95
CA GLU A 47 -14.63 -14.80 -9.88
C GLU A 47 -14.22 -16.13 -9.23
N GLU A 48 -13.77 -17.12 -10.04
CA GLU A 48 -13.25 -18.39 -9.51
C GLU A 48 -12.01 -18.16 -8.64
N LEU A 49 -11.05 -17.34 -9.10
CA LEU A 49 -9.84 -17.01 -8.34
C LEU A 49 -10.16 -16.25 -7.05
N GLU A 50 -11.12 -15.34 -7.08
CA GLU A 50 -11.58 -14.62 -5.88
C GLU A 50 -12.29 -15.53 -4.89
N SER A 51 -13.04 -16.54 -5.38
CA SER A 51 -13.71 -17.49 -4.51
C SER A 51 -12.74 -18.47 -3.83
N GLU A 52 -11.61 -18.77 -4.45
CA GLU A 52 -10.60 -19.67 -3.88
C GLU A 52 -9.69 -18.96 -2.84
N GLU A 53 -9.38 -17.69 -3.04
CA GLU A 53 -8.44 -16.93 -2.17
C GLU A 53 -9.14 -15.96 -1.20
N GLY A 54 -10.45 -15.77 -1.34
CA GLY A 54 -11.16 -14.68 -0.68
C GLY A 54 -10.97 -13.35 -1.40
N LEU A 55 -11.81 -12.37 -1.06
CA LEU A 55 -11.75 -11.02 -1.63
C LEU A 55 -10.70 -10.20 -0.88
N ILE A 56 -9.72 -9.68 -1.61
CA ILE A 56 -8.78 -8.70 -1.05
C ILE A 56 -9.54 -7.41 -0.79
N THR A 57 -9.48 -6.94 0.45
CA THR A 57 -10.11 -5.71 0.91
C THR A 57 -9.07 -4.72 1.41
N THR A 58 -9.45 -3.45 1.47
CA THR A 58 -8.64 -2.44 2.15
C THR A 58 -8.91 -2.49 3.65
N HIS A 59 -7.86 -2.56 4.45
CA HIS A 59 -7.95 -2.47 5.90
C HIS A 59 -7.61 -1.04 6.34
N THR A 60 -8.60 -0.33 6.87
CA THR A 60 -8.38 1.01 7.40
C THR A 60 -8.09 0.92 8.90
N PRO A 61 -6.97 1.46 9.39
CA PRO A 61 -6.70 1.58 10.82
C PRO A 61 -7.79 2.38 11.53
N ILE A 62 -8.14 2.01 12.75
CA ILE A 62 -9.06 2.79 13.59
C ILE A 62 -8.36 3.91 14.34
N SER A 63 -7.05 3.81 14.49
CA SER A 63 -6.21 4.85 15.07
C SER A 63 -4.76 4.70 14.63
N CYS A 64 -4.04 5.81 14.72
CA CYS A 64 -2.61 5.87 14.50
C CYS A 64 -1.96 6.64 15.64
N ASN A 65 -0.73 6.24 15.99
CA ASN A 65 0.16 6.99 16.86
C ASN A 65 1.49 7.23 16.15
N SER A 66 2.11 8.35 16.42
CA SER A 66 3.45 8.68 15.92
C SER A 66 4.36 9.11 17.07
N SER A 67 5.67 8.92 16.89
CA SER A 67 6.66 9.41 17.86
C SER A 67 6.59 10.93 18.02
N THR A 68 6.40 11.63 16.90
CA THR A 68 6.23 13.08 16.82
C THR A 68 5.29 13.44 15.68
N THR A 69 4.74 14.64 15.75
CA THR A 69 3.87 15.23 14.74
C THR A 69 4.15 16.73 14.72
N ARG A 70 4.32 17.32 13.55
CA ARG A 70 4.63 18.73 13.38
C ARG A 70 3.59 19.64 14.03
N ASP A 71 2.34 19.40 13.76
CA ASP A 71 1.18 20.05 14.37
C ASP A 71 -0.09 19.21 14.08
N GLU A 72 -1.24 19.67 14.55
CA GLU A 72 -2.52 18.96 14.43
C GLU A 72 -2.99 18.72 12.98
N ASN A 73 -2.43 19.42 11.98
CA ASN A 73 -2.78 19.24 10.57
C ASN A 73 -1.94 18.16 9.88
N PHE A 74 -0.88 17.67 10.52
CA PHE A 74 0.06 16.69 9.97
C PHE A 74 0.17 15.44 10.83
N GLY A 75 -0.97 15.03 11.42
CA GLY A 75 -1.08 13.80 12.20
C GLY A 75 -0.91 12.55 11.36
N CYS A 76 -0.57 11.44 12.00
CA CYS A 76 -0.43 10.18 11.28
C CYS A 76 -1.76 9.61 10.79
N GLU A 77 -2.88 10.14 11.23
CA GLU A 77 -4.22 9.83 10.73
C GLU A 77 -4.40 10.20 9.26
N ASN A 78 -3.69 11.22 8.79
CA ASN A 78 -3.70 11.64 7.38
C ASN A 78 -3.07 10.60 6.44
N LEU A 79 -2.36 9.61 6.99
CA LEU A 79 -1.71 8.57 6.17
C LEU A 79 -2.69 7.53 5.60
N TYR A 80 -3.96 7.56 5.98
CA TYR A 80 -4.96 6.60 5.50
C TYR A 80 -6.36 7.22 5.30
N ASP A 81 -6.42 8.55 5.15
CA ASP A 81 -7.68 9.29 4.97
C ASP A 81 -7.93 9.71 3.51
N LEU A 82 -7.02 9.37 2.61
CA LEU A 82 -7.05 9.68 1.17
C LEU A 82 -7.03 11.18 0.88
N THR A 83 -6.47 11.98 1.77
CA THR A 83 -6.27 13.42 1.55
C THR A 83 -4.86 13.71 1.03
N VAL A 84 -4.60 14.98 0.74
CA VAL A 84 -3.28 15.42 0.25
C VAL A 84 -2.34 15.82 1.38
N GLU A 85 -2.86 15.96 2.58
CA GLU A 85 -2.12 16.19 3.80
C GLU A 85 -1.56 14.85 4.26
N GLY A 86 -0.29 14.72 4.43
CA GLY A 86 0.33 13.52 4.98
C GLY A 86 0.76 13.74 6.42
N TRP A 87 1.57 12.83 6.92
CA TRP A 87 2.26 12.98 8.19
C TRP A 87 3.58 13.74 8.00
N GLU A 88 3.87 14.66 8.93
CA GLU A 88 5.18 15.30 9.07
C GLU A 88 5.64 15.22 10.53
N ASP A 89 6.92 14.93 10.74
CA ASP A 89 7.51 14.95 12.07
C ASP A 89 7.76 16.39 12.57
N ASP A 90 7.84 16.55 13.89
CA ASP A 90 8.16 17.83 14.56
C ASP A 90 9.67 18.03 14.73
N ASN A 91 10.46 16.98 14.55
CA ASN A 91 11.88 17.01 14.80
C ASN A 91 12.68 17.37 13.54
N GLN A 92 13.83 17.98 13.76
CA GLN A 92 14.84 18.14 12.71
C GLN A 92 15.64 16.85 12.47
N ASN A 93 15.14 15.71 12.90
CA ASN A 93 15.79 14.43 12.73
C ASN A 93 14.76 13.35 12.39
N CYS A 94 14.68 13.02 11.14
CA CYS A 94 13.85 11.96 10.61
C CYS A 94 14.17 10.55 11.18
N ILE A 95 15.37 10.37 11.68
CA ILE A 95 15.86 9.09 12.18
C ILE A 95 15.27 8.81 13.57
N GLU A 96 14.97 7.52 13.86
CA GLU A 96 14.40 7.07 15.11
C GLU A 96 12.90 7.44 15.31
N GLN A 97 12.28 8.03 14.28
CA GLN A 97 10.84 8.27 14.29
C GLN A 97 10.08 6.98 14.00
N TRP A 98 8.85 6.91 14.46
CA TRP A 98 7.99 5.76 14.22
C TRP A 98 6.54 6.15 14.05
N LEU A 99 5.80 5.31 13.34
CA LEU A 99 4.36 5.34 13.12
C LEU A 99 3.78 3.99 13.55
N GLU A 100 2.66 3.96 14.26
CA GLU A 100 2.00 2.73 14.70
C GLU A 100 0.51 2.80 14.41
N PHE A 101 0.02 1.82 13.68
CA PHE A 101 -1.37 1.71 13.22
C PHE A 101 -2.08 0.61 14.02
N ASP A 102 -3.25 0.89 14.60
CA ASP A 102 -4.13 -0.09 15.25
C ASP A 102 -5.37 -0.33 14.38
N PHE A 103 -5.59 -1.56 13.97
CA PHE A 103 -6.78 -1.96 13.21
C PHE A 103 -7.98 -2.29 14.11
N GLY A 104 -7.83 -2.24 15.45
CA GLY A 104 -8.89 -2.56 16.41
C GLY A 104 -9.26 -4.05 16.49
N LYS A 105 -8.90 -4.82 15.50
CA LYS A 105 -9.08 -6.28 15.38
C LYS A 105 -7.88 -6.88 14.67
N GLU A 106 -7.75 -8.20 14.71
CA GLU A 106 -6.79 -8.90 13.87
C GLU A 106 -7.21 -8.82 12.41
N VAL A 107 -6.30 -8.44 11.53
CA VAL A 107 -6.44 -8.39 10.07
C VAL A 107 -5.33 -9.23 9.43
N GLN A 108 -5.56 -9.73 8.23
CA GLN A 108 -4.55 -10.44 7.47
C GLN A 108 -4.06 -9.53 6.34
N ILE A 109 -2.85 -8.98 6.49
CA ILE A 109 -2.26 -8.08 5.51
C ILE A 109 -1.51 -8.89 4.46
N GLU A 110 -1.84 -8.72 3.20
CA GLU A 110 -1.21 -9.37 2.06
C GLU A 110 -0.16 -8.46 1.40
N PHE A 111 -0.45 -7.16 1.31
CA PHE A 111 0.50 -6.16 0.85
C PHE A 111 0.15 -4.76 1.35
N MET A 112 1.14 -3.88 1.30
CA MET A 112 0.98 -2.46 1.61
C MET A 112 1.42 -1.61 0.43
N VAL A 113 0.83 -0.41 0.31
CA VAL A 113 1.21 0.58 -0.69
C VAL A 113 1.60 1.86 0.02
N PHE A 114 2.81 2.31 -0.21
CA PHE A 114 3.32 3.57 0.30
C PHE A 114 3.32 4.59 -0.82
N GLU A 115 2.79 5.76 -0.55
CA GLU A 115 2.78 6.89 -1.46
C GLU A 115 3.63 8.02 -0.89
N ASN A 116 4.68 8.36 -1.63
CA ASN A 116 5.46 9.56 -1.36
C ASN A 116 4.69 10.79 -1.87
N TYR A 117 5.14 11.98 -1.46
CA TYR A 117 4.48 13.24 -1.75
C TYR A 117 4.29 13.50 -3.25
N GLN A 118 3.03 13.66 -3.72
CA GLN A 118 2.69 13.80 -5.15
C GLN A 118 2.88 15.20 -5.73
N TYR A 119 2.93 16.25 -4.91
CA TYR A 119 3.08 17.61 -5.43
C TYR A 119 4.54 17.91 -5.79
N PRO A 120 4.92 18.01 -7.09
CA PRO A 120 6.30 18.12 -7.50
C PRO A 120 7.04 19.30 -6.86
N GLY A 121 6.35 20.42 -6.60
CA GLY A 121 6.93 21.60 -5.99
C GLY A 121 7.23 21.44 -4.50
N LEU A 122 6.42 20.69 -3.78
CA LEU A 122 6.59 20.41 -2.35
C LEU A 122 7.43 19.16 -2.11
N PHE A 123 7.35 18.17 -3.01
CA PHE A 123 8.22 17.00 -2.99
C PHE A 123 9.70 17.39 -2.93
N ALA A 124 10.10 18.41 -3.69
CA ALA A 124 11.49 18.92 -3.68
C ALA A 124 11.88 19.64 -2.39
N GLN A 125 10.91 20.04 -1.55
CA GLN A 125 11.15 20.85 -0.34
C GLN A 125 11.10 20.06 0.96
N LYS A 126 10.66 18.79 0.91
CA LYS A 126 10.52 17.93 2.08
C LYS A 126 11.56 16.82 2.05
N ASP A 127 12.02 16.43 3.21
CA ASP A 127 12.80 15.21 3.34
C ASP A 127 11.87 13.99 3.26
N LYS A 128 12.40 12.88 2.80
CA LYS A 128 11.63 11.66 2.55
C LYS A 128 12.25 10.51 3.29
N ILE A 129 11.40 9.66 3.80
CA ILE A 129 11.80 8.37 4.35
C ILE A 129 12.59 7.61 3.30
N LYS A 130 13.69 6.99 3.71
CA LYS A 130 14.54 6.19 2.86
C LYS A 130 14.51 4.72 3.29
N ASP A 131 15.25 4.36 4.33
CA ASP A 131 15.27 3.01 4.86
C ASP A 131 14.34 2.95 6.08
N PHE A 132 13.52 1.91 6.18
CA PHE A 132 12.58 1.71 7.29
C PHE A 132 12.32 0.24 7.55
N GLU A 133 11.83 -0.05 8.75
CA GLU A 133 11.34 -1.36 9.15
C GLU A 133 9.83 -1.34 9.31
N ILE A 134 9.17 -2.41 8.89
CA ILE A 134 7.77 -2.69 9.19
C ILE A 134 7.77 -3.83 10.20
N VAL A 135 7.19 -3.59 11.36
CA VAL A 135 7.13 -4.54 12.47
C VAL A 135 5.68 -4.90 12.73
N PHE A 136 5.38 -6.20 12.67
CA PHE A 136 4.07 -6.76 13.00
C PHE A 136 4.04 -7.21 14.48
N ASP A 137 2.86 -7.32 15.06
CA ASP A 137 2.72 -7.68 16.49
C ASP A 137 3.14 -9.12 16.81
N ASN A 138 3.23 -10.01 15.82
CA ASN A 138 3.81 -11.34 15.93
C ASN A 138 5.35 -11.35 15.96
N GLY A 139 5.99 -10.19 15.82
CA GLY A 139 7.44 -10.02 15.79
C GLY A 139 8.09 -10.18 14.42
N THR A 140 7.31 -10.39 13.34
CA THR A 140 7.85 -10.36 11.97
C THR A 140 8.33 -8.94 11.65
N VAL A 141 9.50 -8.84 11.02
CA VAL A 141 10.11 -7.56 10.61
C VAL A 141 10.48 -7.61 9.14
N LEU A 142 10.02 -6.61 8.39
CA LEU A 142 10.44 -6.37 7.00
C LEU A 142 11.35 -5.15 6.97
N ASN A 143 12.45 -5.23 6.22
CA ASN A 143 13.34 -4.10 5.98
C ASN A 143 13.12 -3.62 4.55
N GLU A 144 12.72 -2.36 4.41
CA GLU A 144 12.26 -1.80 3.17
C GLU A 144 12.95 -0.48 2.83
N TYR A 145 12.83 -0.10 1.57
CA TYR A 145 13.47 1.08 1.01
C TYR A 145 12.50 1.86 0.12
N LEU A 146 12.25 3.13 0.43
CA LEU A 146 11.53 4.07 -0.45
C LEU A 146 12.50 4.79 -1.37
N ASN A 147 12.23 4.76 -2.67
CA ASN A 147 12.95 5.57 -3.64
C ASN A 147 12.68 7.06 -3.44
N ASN A 148 13.65 7.91 -3.80
CA ASN A 148 13.44 9.36 -3.86
C ASN A 148 12.66 9.75 -5.13
N SER A 149 11.43 9.27 -5.24
CA SER A 149 10.53 9.49 -6.37
C SER A 149 9.10 9.68 -5.87
N THR A 150 8.22 10.10 -6.74
CA THR A 150 6.77 10.19 -6.51
C THR A 150 6.05 8.87 -6.82
N ASP A 151 6.79 7.81 -7.13
CA ASP A 151 6.22 6.51 -7.45
C ASP A 151 5.70 5.82 -6.19
N PHE A 152 4.67 5.00 -6.37
CA PHE A 152 4.18 4.11 -5.33
C PHE A 152 5.18 3.00 -5.05
N LEU A 153 5.38 2.68 -3.78
CA LEU A 153 6.09 1.49 -3.36
C LEU A 153 5.08 0.43 -2.93
N TRP A 154 5.12 -0.73 -3.59
CA TRP A 154 4.34 -1.90 -3.24
C TRP A 154 5.21 -2.85 -2.44
N ILE A 155 4.74 -3.25 -1.26
CA ILE A 155 5.44 -4.15 -0.36
C ILE A 155 4.56 -5.37 -0.11
N ASP A 156 4.97 -6.51 -0.66
CA ASP A 156 4.32 -7.79 -0.38
C ASP A 156 4.71 -8.25 1.03
N THR A 157 3.73 -8.64 1.84
CA THR A 157 4.02 -9.24 3.14
C THR A 157 4.30 -10.74 2.98
N PRO A 158 5.34 -11.29 3.63
CA PRO A 158 5.60 -12.71 3.56
C PRO A 158 4.48 -13.48 4.29
N GLN A 159 3.83 -14.40 3.59
CA GLN A 159 2.87 -15.34 4.16
C GLN A 159 1.58 -14.73 4.73
N SER A 160 1.10 -13.63 4.16
CA SER A 160 -0.16 -13.01 4.60
C SER A 160 -0.19 -12.80 6.12
N GLU A 161 0.53 -11.80 6.60
CA GLU A 161 0.70 -11.55 8.01
C GLU A 161 -0.62 -11.20 8.71
N LYS A 162 -0.95 -11.96 9.76
CA LYS A 162 -2.05 -11.64 10.66
C LYS A 162 -1.53 -10.76 11.78
N THR A 163 -2.16 -9.61 11.94
CA THR A 163 -1.73 -8.61 12.91
C THR A 163 -2.88 -7.68 13.30
N ARG A 164 -2.84 -7.16 14.50
CA ARG A 164 -3.67 -6.03 14.91
C ARG A 164 -2.92 -4.71 14.80
N TYR A 165 -1.61 -4.74 14.99
CA TYR A 165 -0.76 -3.56 14.97
C TYR A 165 0.31 -3.68 13.90
N VAL A 166 0.52 -2.59 13.16
CA VAL A 166 1.67 -2.43 12.28
C VAL A 166 2.45 -1.21 12.72
N ARG A 167 3.74 -1.37 12.97
CA ARG A 167 4.64 -0.29 13.32
C ARG A 167 5.70 -0.10 12.25
N ILE A 168 5.93 1.14 11.87
CA ILE A 168 6.96 1.55 10.93
C ILE A 168 8.01 2.30 11.69
N ASN A 169 9.24 1.79 11.73
CA ASN A 169 10.41 2.45 12.32
C ASN A 169 11.24 3.07 11.20
N ILE A 170 11.48 4.37 11.25
CA ILE A 170 12.24 5.10 10.24
C ILE A 170 13.71 5.03 10.61
N LEU A 171 14.54 4.46 9.73
CA LEU A 171 15.95 4.22 9.95
C LEU A 171 16.85 5.27 9.30
N SER A 172 16.43 5.80 8.16
CA SER A 172 17.16 6.85 7.45
C SER A 172 16.25 7.68 6.56
N SER A 173 16.75 8.85 6.13
CA SER A 173 16.10 9.73 5.17
C SER A 173 16.98 9.97 3.96
N HIS A 174 16.41 10.51 2.88
CA HIS A 174 17.17 10.90 1.70
C HIS A 174 18.00 12.17 1.93
N ASN A 175 17.62 13.00 2.90
CA ASN A 175 18.32 14.25 3.32
C ASN A 175 18.75 15.11 2.12
N THR A 176 17.87 15.29 1.16
CA THR A 176 18.21 15.92 -0.13
C THR A 176 18.45 17.42 -0.04
N LEU A 177 18.03 18.08 1.04
CA LEU A 177 18.05 19.53 1.18
C LEU A 177 18.66 20.03 2.51
N GLY A 178 19.13 19.15 3.37
CA GLY A 178 19.50 19.51 4.75
C GLY A 178 18.28 19.97 5.58
N VAL A 179 17.06 19.71 5.11
CA VAL A 179 15.83 19.84 5.86
C VAL A 179 15.57 18.48 6.47
N GLU A 180 15.40 18.43 7.76
CA GLU A 180 15.39 17.18 8.52
C GLU A 180 13.98 16.70 8.84
N GLN A 181 12.92 17.42 8.42
CA GLN A 181 11.53 17.02 8.61
C GLN A 181 11.13 15.92 7.64
N CYS A 182 10.80 14.77 8.16
CA CYS A 182 10.22 13.68 7.39
C CYS A 182 8.79 13.99 6.97
N HIS A 183 8.46 13.51 5.80
CA HIS A 183 7.10 13.52 5.28
C HIS A 183 6.79 12.19 4.62
N LEU A 184 5.57 11.72 4.83
CA LEU A 184 4.95 10.61 4.11
C LEU A 184 3.50 11.00 3.80
N GLN A 185 3.03 10.74 2.60
CA GLN A 185 1.69 11.17 2.19
C GLN A 185 0.62 10.16 2.53
N GLU A 186 0.77 8.90 2.11
CA GLU A 186 -0.28 7.90 2.24
C GLU A 186 0.30 6.50 2.46
N ILE A 187 -0.42 5.67 3.23
CA ILE A 187 -0.18 4.24 3.36
C ILE A 187 -1.52 3.52 3.26
N SER A 188 -1.62 2.60 2.32
CA SER A 188 -2.78 1.73 2.19
C SER A 188 -2.42 0.29 2.56
N PHE A 189 -3.31 -0.38 3.27
CA PHE A 189 -3.16 -1.77 3.71
C PHE A 189 -4.21 -2.63 3.02
N TYR A 190 -3.78 -3.72 2.40
CA TYR A 190 -4.63 -4.63 1.65
C TYR A 190 -4.45 -6.06 2.14
N GLY A 191 -5.56 -6.81 2.19
CA GLY A 191 -5.50 -8.19 2.62
C GLY A 191 -6.87 -8.84 2.75
N TYR A 192 -6.96 -9.84 3.60
CA TYR A 192 -8.17 -10.63 3.79
C TYR A 192 -8.79 -10.38 5.16
N GLU A 193 -10.13 -10.44 5.23
CA GLU A 193 -10.82 -10.49 6.52
C GLU A 193 -10.47 -11.79 7.24
N VAL A 194 -10.09 -11.69 8.50
CA VAL A 194 -9.90 -12.87 9.34
C VAL A 194 -11.27 -13.41 9.73
N SER A 195 -11.61 -14.61 9.23
CA SER A 195 -12.83 -15.30 9.64
C SER A 195 -12.74 -15.65 11.13
N ASN A 196 -13.66 -15.13 11.92
CA ASN A 196 -13.85 -15.59 13.29
C ASN A 196 -14.50 -17.00 13.22
N GLU A 197 -13.69 -18.06 13.34
CA GLU A 197 -14.20 -19.40 13.56
C GLU A 197 -14.73 -19.56 15.00
#